data_fe951f1080985b0d24807691fd27bb6b
#
_entry.id   fe951f1080985b0d24807691fd27bb6b
#
_cell.length_a   1.000
_cell.length_b   1.000
_cell.length_c   1.000
_cell.angle_alpha   90.00
_cell.angle_beta   90.00
_cell.angle_gamma   90.00
#
_symmetry.space_group_name_H-M   'P 1'
#
loop_
_entity.id
_entity.type
_entity.pdbx_description
1 polymer ?
#
loop_
_entity_poly.entity_id
_entity_poly.type
_entity_poly.pdbx_seq_one_letter_code
_entity_poly.pdbx_strand_id
1 'polypeptide(L)'
;MVCADAVRFGGGMGNIARGGQVSGLPRYLEGARYSAQWAGMPYPVYAGYKGQNDLADDINVRSHTINYLSGGSVFNPKEPGLGVPLEMSMALHSDAGFRTDDRIVGTLGIYTTHFNDGKLAAGTNRYASRDLADLFLTRLQQDIRSTFNADWTRRSMWNRNYSET
;
A
#
# COMPACT_ATOMS: atom_id res chain seq x y z
N MET A 1 2.02 -4.70 -30.54
CA MET A 1 2.07 -3.35 -29.90
C MET A 1 2.87 -3.50 -28.64
N VAL A 2 3.98 -2.80 -28.50
CA VAL A 2 4.79 -2.78 -27.26
C VAL A 2 4.38 -1.52 -26.51
N CYS A 3 3.72 -1.68 -25.34
CA CYS A 3 3.42 -0.57 -24.45
C CYS A 3 4.56 -0.47 -23.43
N ALA A 4 5.30 0.64 -23.42
CA ALA A 4 6.21 0.97 -22.33
C ALA A 4 5.40 1.70 -21.25
N ASP A 5 5.11 1.01 -20.15
CA ASP A 5 4.29 1.54 -19.06
C ASP A 5 5.11 2.32 -18.04
N ALA A 6 6.34 1.90 -17.82
CA ALA A 6 7.26 2.61 -16.93
C ALA A 6 8.71 2.45 -17.39
N VAL A 7 9.49 3.49 -17.15
CA VAL A 7 10.95 3.46 -17.31
C VAL A 7 11.58 3.66 -15.94
N ARG A 8 12.45 2.74 -15.54
CA ARG A 8 13.14 2.79 -14.27
C ARG A 8 14.65 2.91 -14.48
N PHE A 9 15.25 3.94 -13.91
CA PHE A 9 16.69 4.17 -13.95
C PHE A 9 17.33 3.84 -12.60
N GLY A 10 18.49 3.17 -12.65
CA GLY A 10 19.23 2.76 -11.46
C GLY A 10 18.58 1.57 -10.75
N GLY A 11 19.17 1.19 -9.64
CA GLY A 11 18.66 0.12 -8.81
C GLY A 11 19.14 -1.27 -9.12
N GLY A 12 19.49 -1.59 -10.33
CA GLY A 12 19.94 -2.94 -10.70
C GLY A 12 18.89 -4.04 -10.46
N MET A 13 19.31 -5.25 -10.39
CA MET A 13 18.47 -6.41 -10.02
C MET A 13 18.27 -6.45 -8.50
N GLY A 14 17.29 -7.18 -7.99
CA GLY A 14 16.98 -7.33 -6.59
C GLY A 14 18.09 -7.90 -5.70
N ASN A 15 19.17 -8.38 -6.30
CA ASN A 15 20.38 -8.83 -5.61
C ASN A 15 21.43 -7.73 -5.39
N ILE A 16 21.14 -6.48 -5.69
CA ILE A 16 22.05 -5.35 -5.48
C ILE A 16 21.65 -4.59 -4.20
N ALA A 17 22.54 -4.61 -3.21
CA ALA A 17 22.34 -3.90 -1.95
C ALA A 17 22.42 -2.36 -2.15
N ARG A 18 21.50 -1.64 -1.53
CA ARG A 18 21.47 -0.16 -1.50
C ARG A 18 21.20 0.33 -0.08
N GLY A 19 22.20 0.23 0.79
CA GLY A 19 22.05 0.58 2.19
C GLY A 19 21.16 -0.38 2.97
N GLY A 20 20.97 -1.59 2.48
CA GLY A 20 20.12 -2.59 3.11
C GLY A 20 20.43 -3.99 2.60
N GLN A 21 19.57 -4.91 2.97
CA GLN A 21 19.65 -6.30 2.51
C GLN A 21 19.21 -6.42 1.04
N VAL A 22 19.55 -7.53 0.42
CA VAL A 22 19.05 -7.93 -0.90
C VAL A 22 18.04 -9.05 -0.75
N SER A 23 17.06 -9.10 -1.65
CA SER A 23 16.05 -10.17 -1.61
C SER A 23 16.57 -11.50 -2.12
N GLY A 24 17.51 -11.47 -3.04
CA GLY A 24 17.94 -12.66 -3.81
C GLY A 24 16.89 -13.15 -4.82
N LEU A 25 15.79 -12.43 -4.98
CA LEU A 25 14.68 -12.78 -5.85
C LEU A 25 14.70 -11.99 -7.16
N PRO A 26 14.10 -12.50 -8.24
CA PRO A 26 13.78 -11.70 -9.42
C PRO A 26 12.88 -10.53 -9.06
N ARG A 27 13.00 -9.42 -9.76
CA ARG A 27 12.28 -8.17 -9.48
C ARG A 27 10.76 -8.33 -9.37
N TYR A 28 10.17 -9.16 -10.18
CA TYR A 28 8.72 -9.38 -10.21
C TYR A 28 8.19 -10.20 -9.02
N LEU A 29 9.08 -10.79 -8.22
CA LEU A 29 8.73 -11.50 -7.00
C LEU A 29 9.07 -10.73 -5.72
N GLU A 30 9.66 -9.55 -5.85
CA GLU A 30 10.05 -8.75 -4.70
C GLU A 30 8.85 -7.98 -4.11
N GLY A 31 8.82 -7.86 -2.79
CA GLY A 31 7.86 -7.03 -2.07
C GLY A 31 8.09 -5.52 -2.22
N ALA A 32 7.22 -4.75 -1.59
CA ALA A 32 7.20 -3.28 -1.69
C ALA A 32 8.50 -2.64 -1.19
N ARG A 33 9.13 -3.20 -0.15
CA ARG A 33 10.40 -2.73 0.39
C ARG A 33 11.50 -2.68 -0.68
N TYR A 34 11.67 -3.78 -1.39
CA TYR A 34 12.71 -3.87 -2.44
C TYR A 34 12.36 -3.03 -3.67
N SER A 35 11.07 -2.86 -3.95
CA SER A 35 10.61 -1.96 -5.00
C SER A 35 10.92 -0.50 -4.67
N ALA A 36 10.73 -0.06 -3.43
CA ALA A 36 11.12 1.26 -2.96
C ALA A 36 12.64 1.48 -2.97
N GLN A 37 13.41 0.49 -2.50
CA GLN A 37 14.87 0.49 -2.59
C GLN A 37 15.33 0.66 -4.05
N TRP A 38 14.72 -0.06 -4.96
CA TRP A 38 14.99 -0.01 -6.38
C TRP A 38 14.65 1.36 -7.00
N ALA A 39 13.54 1.95 -6.57
CA ALA A 39 13.12 3.28 -6.99
C ALA A 39 14.03 4.39 -6.48
N GLY A 40 15.02 4.06 -5.64
CA GLY A 40 15.98 5.03 -5.09
C GLY A 40 15.43 5.81 -3.90
N MET A 41 14.41 5.30 -3.22
CA MET A 41 13.94 5.90 -1.97
C MET A 41 15.06 5.89 -0.92
N PRO A 42 15.09 6.87 0.00
CA PRO A 42 16.05 6.90 1.09
C PRO A 42 15.95 5.66 1.99
N TYR A 43 17.07 5.24 2.57
CA TYR A 43 17.14 4.09 3.47
C TYR A 43 16.06 4.09 4.57
N PRO A 44 15.78 5.19 5.29
CA PRO A 44 14.75 5.19 6.33
C PRO A 44 13.33 4.90 5.81
N VAL A 45 13.05 5.14 4.53
CA VAL A 45 11.74 4.88 3.92
C VAL A 45 11.50 3.39 3.75
N TYR A 46 12.49 2.64 3.25
CA TYR A 46 12.34 1.21 2.96
C TYR A 46 12.95 0.28 4.02
N ALA A 47 13.58 0.81 5.03
CA ALA A 47 14.23 0.06 6.10
C ALA A 47 13.99 0.72 7.47
N GLY A 48 12.74 0.96 7.82
CA GLY A 48 12.34 1.56 9.10
C GLY A 48 12.81 0.74 10.30
N TYR A 49 12.92 -0.56 10.17
CA TYR A 49 13.50 -1.49 11.15
C TYR A 49 14.97 -1.81 10.86
N LYS A 50 15.64 -0.96 10.12
CA LYS A 50 17.08 -1.05 9.79
C LYS A 50 17.47 -2.34 9.06
N GLY A 51 16.55 -2.93 8.30
CA GLY A 51 16.77 -4.20 7.61
C GLY A 51 16.84 -5.43 8.52
N GLN A 52 16.50 -5.30 9.80
CA GLN A 52 16.52 -6.41 10.76
C GLN A 52 15.23 -7.23 10.77
N ASN A 53 14.16 -6.66 10.23
CA ASN A 53 12.86 -7.32 10.11
C ASN A 53 12.28 -7.01 8.73
N ASP A 54 12.52 -7.91 7.80
CA ASP A 54 12.13 -7.75 6.40
C ASP A 54 10.62 -7.59 6.21
N LEU A 55 9.83 -8.39 6.93
CA LEU A 55 8.37 -8.31 6.88
C LEU A 55 7.86 -6.97 7.41
N ALA A 56 8.38 -6.50 8.53
CA ALA A 56 7.96 -5.22 9.10
C ALA A 56 8.40 -4.04 8.23
N ASP A 57 9.60 -4.09 7.65
CA ASP A 57 10.05 -3.10 6.67
C ASP A 57 9.14 -3.09 5.44
N ASP A 58 8.74 -4.28 4.94
CA ASP A 58 7.84 -4.39 3.79
C ASP A 58 6.42 -3.88 4.09
N ILE A 59 5.87 -4.17 5.25
CA ILE A 59 4.54 -3.67 5.64
C ILE A 59 4.53 -2.14 5.73
N ASN A 60 5.57 -1.54 6.31
CA ASN A 60 5.59 -0.11 6.60
C ASN A 60 6.06 0.77 5.44
N VAL A 61 6.81 0.21 4.48
CA VAL A 61 7.36 1.00 3.37
C VAL A 61 6.28 1.70 2.54
N ARG A 62 5.09 1.12 2.43
CA ARG A 62 3.99 1.69 1.65
C ARG A 62 3.55 3.03 2.21
N SER A 63 3.26 3.09 3.50
CA SER A 63 2.90 4.35 4.18
C SER A 63 4.09 5.31 4.28
N HIS A 64 5.31 4.81 4.55
CA HIS A 64 6.51 5.65 4.57
C HIS A 64 6.79 6.30 3.21
N THR A 65 6.56 5.59 2.11
CA THR A 65 6.71 6.15 0.76
C THR A 65 5.72 7.30 0.52
N ILE A 66 4.46 7.13 0.89
CA ILE A 66 3.45 8.19 0.77
C ILE A 66 3.86 9.41 1.61
N ASN A 67 4.25 9.20 2.88
CA ASN A 67 4.69 10.30 3.74
C ASN A 67 5.94 10.99 3.20
N TYR A 68 6.90 10.25 2.67
CA TYR A 68 8.10 10.83 2.06
C TYR A 68 7.78 11.66 0.82
N LEU A 69 6.80 11.25 0.03
CA LEU A 69 6.41 12.01 -1.16
C LEU A 69 5.56 13.24 -0.80
N SER A 70 4.53 13.09 0.01
CA SER A 70 3.53 14.15 0.24
C SER A 70 3.78 14.99 1.49
N GLY A 71 4.42 14.42 2.51
CA GLY A 71 4.57 15.00 3.84
C GLY A 71 4.06 14.09 4.93
N GLY A 72 4.41 14.39 6.17
CA GLY A 72 4.14 13.55 7.32
C GLY A 72 2.65 13.38 7.62
N SER A 73 2.37 12.27 8.27
CA SER A 73 1.06 11.93 8.84
C SER A 73 1.17 11.86 10.36
N VAL A 74 0.07 11.54 11.05
CA VAL A 74 0.12 11.30 12.50
C VAL A 74 1.00 10.09 12.86
N PHE A 75 1.14 9.12 11.98
CA PHE A 75 2.07 7.99 12.19
C PHE A 75 3.54 8.35 11.94
N ASN A 76 3.80 9.38 11.13
CA ASN A 76 5.14 9.88 10.84
C ASN A 76 5.15 11.42 10.79
N PRO A 77 4.90 12.10 11.91
CA PRO A 77 4.64 13.55 11.92
C PRO A 77 5.87 14.42 11.62
N LYS A 78 7.06 13.84 11.64
CA LYS A 78 8.32 14.55 11.41
C LYS A 78 8.82 14.49 9.97
N GLU A 79 8.15 13.71 9.10
CA GLU A 79 8.55 13.62 7.71
C GLU A 79 8.15 14.89 6.95
N PRO A 80 9.12 15.69 6.45
CA PRO A 80 8.80 16.93 5.75
C PRO A 80 8.16 16.71 4.39
N GLY A 81 8.42 15.54 3.78
CA GLY A 81 8.00 15.20 2.43
C GLY A 81 8.69 16.00 1.33
N LEU A 82 8.40 15.62 0.11
CA LEU A 82 8.84 16.31 -1.10
C LEU A 82 7.78 17.29 -1.65
N GLY A 83 6.63 17.40 -0.98
CA GLY A 83 5.53 18.26 -1.41
C GLY A 83 4.81 17.75 -2.67
N VAL A 84 4.92 16.46 -2.98
CA VAL A 84 4.16 15.86 -4.09
C VAL A 84 2.68 15.87 -3.74
N PRO A 85 1.81 16.48 -4.54
CA PRO A 85 0.38 16.53 -4.25
C PRO A 85 -0.27 15.17 -4.52
N LEU A 86 -0.43 14.35 -3.50
CA LEU A 86 -1.12 13.08 -3.56
C LEU A 86 -2.56 13.26 -3.07
N GLU A 87 -3.53 13.05 -3.95
CA GLU A 87 -4.96 13.18 -3.61
C GLU A 87 -5.54 11.90 -3.03
N MET A 88 -5.03 10.74 -3.46
CA MET A 88 -5.50 9.43 -3.03
C MET A 88 -4.35 8.44 -2.93
N SER A 89 -4.46 7.51 -2.01
CA SER A 89 -3.59 6.35 -1.92
C SER A 89 -4.41 5.10 -1.68
N MET A 90 -3.92 3.97 -2.17
CA MET A 90 -4.55 2.68 -1.96
C MET A 90 -3.49 1.61 -1.78
N ALA A 91 -3.65 0.78 -0.76
CA ALA A 91 -2.84 -0.41 -0.55
C ALA A 91 -3.66 -1.66 -0.89
N LEU A 92 -3.12 -2.52 -1.74
CA LEU A 92 -3.73 -3.79 -2.10
C LEU A 92 -2.99 -4.94 -1.41
N HIS A 93 -3.75 -5.76 -0.68
CA HIS A 93 -3.25 -6.95 -0.01
C HIS A 93 -3.95 -8.20 -0.54
N SER A 94 -3.22 -9.27 -0.80
CA SER A 94 -3.76 -10.53 -1.31
C SER A 94 -3.81 -11.65 -0.26
N ASP A 95 -3.28 -11.43 0.93
CA ASP A 95 -3.01 -12.45 1.95
C ASP A 95 -3.71 -12.22 3.29
N ALA A 96 -4.55 -11.20 3.39
CA ALA A 96 -5.17 -10.76 4.65
C ALA A 96 -6.38 -11.60 5.10
N GLY A 97 -6.69 -12.69 4.43
CA GLY A 97 -7.81 -13.55 4.78
C GLY A 97 -7.49 -15.03 4.60
N PHE A 98 -7.82 -15.83 5.61
CA PHE A 98 -7.63 -17.27 5.56
C PHE A 98 -8.86 -18.01 6.09
N ARG A 99 -9.18 -19.13 5.46
CA ARG A 99 -10.20 -20.08 5.89
C ARG A 99 -9.68 -21.51 5.73
N THR A 100 -10.10 -22.38 6.63
CA THR A 100 -9.71 -23.81 6.62
C THR A 100 -10.70 -24.68 5.84
N ASP A 101 -11.79 -24.10 5.34
CA ASP A 101 -12.93 -24.83 4.77
C ASP A 101 -13.12 -24.56 3.27
N ASP A 102 -12.10 -24.10 2.59
CA ASP A 102 -12.06 -23.79 1.14
C ASP A 102 -13.18 -22.84 0.63
N ARG A 103 -13.96 -22.25 1.55
CA ARG A 103 -14.98 -21.26 1.17
C ARG A 103 -14.33 -19.92 0.87
N ILE A 104 -14.98 -19.15 0.03
CA ILE A 104 -14.54 -17.82 -0.35
C ILE A 104 -14.45 -16.93 0.89
N VAL A 105 -13.29 -16.28 1.09
CA VAL A 105 -13.09 -15.27 2.13
C VAL A 105 -13.76 -13.96 1.73
N GLY A 106 -13.68 -13.62 0.46
CA GLY A 106 -14.17 -12.37 -0.09
C GLY A 106 -13.23 -11.18 0.12
N THR A 107 -13.55 -10.07 -0.50
CA THR A 107 -12.75 -8.84 -0.43
C THR A 107 -13.19 -7.95 0.72
N LEU A 108 -12.24 -7.44 1.50
CA LEU A 108 -12.44 -6.50 2.60
C LEU A 108 -11.88 -5.13 2.21
N GLY A 109 -12.67 -4.08 2.35
CA GLY A 109 -12.21 -2.69 2.31
C GLY A 109 -11.96 -2.16 3.71
N ILE A 110 -10.85 -1.45 3.90
CA ILE A 110 -10.50 -0.81 5.17
C ILE A 110 -10.30 0.69 4.90
N TYR A 111 -10.87 1.51 5.78
CA TYR A 111 -10.77 2.97 5.71
C TYR A 111 -10.78 3.53 7.13
N THR A 112 -10.52 4.82 7.31
CA THR A 112 -10.73 5.49 8.59
C THR A 112 -11.49 6.81 8.43
N THR A 113 -12.46 7.02 9.31
CA THR A 113 -13.17 8.30 9.45
C THR A 113 -12.94 8.96 10.81
N HIS A 114 -12.22 8.31 11.73
CA HIS A 114 -12.05 8.80 13.11
C HIS A 114 -10.70 9.50 13.34
N PHE A 115 -9.80 9.39 12.39
CA PHE A 115 -8.47 9.91 12.54
C PHE A 115 -8.44 11.43 12.28
N ASN A 116 -7.60 12.17 13.02
CA ASN A 116 -7.45 13.63 12.87
C ASN A 116 -8.80 14.37 12.91
N ASP A 117 -9.61 14.11 13.94
CA ASP A 117 -10.97 14.68 14.12
C ASP A 117 -11.88 14.47 12.90
N GLY A 118 -11.70 13.37 12.20
CA GLY A 118 -12.47 13.01 11.02
C GLY A 118 -12.15 13.84 9.78
N LYS A 119 -10.99 14.48 9.74
CA LYS A 119 -10.58 15.37 8.63
C LYS A 119 -9.29 14.90 7.97
N LEU A 120 -9.20 15.14 6.69
CA LEU A 120 -7.96 15.10 5.93
C LEU A 120 -7.15 16.38 6.20
N ALA A 121 -5.87 16.40 5.82
CA ALA A 121 -5.00 17.56 6.04
C ALA A 121 -5.56 18.86 5.41
N ALA A 122 -6.25 18.75 4.28
CA ALA A 122 -6.92 19.87 3.59
C ALA A 122 -8.23 20.33 4.26
N GLY A 123 -8.63 19.74 5.41
CA GLY A 123 -9.88 20.07 6.11
C GLY A 123 -11.12 19.36 5.61
N THR A 124 -11.05 18.63 4.51
CA THR A 124 -12.14 17.79 3.99
C THR A 124 -12.43 16.63 4.96
N ASN A 125 -13.70 16.27 5.13
CA ASN A 125 -14.05 15.14 5.98
C ASN A 125 -13.56 13.79 5.38
N ARG A 126 -13.24 12.84 6.27
CA ARG A 126 -12.75 11.51 5.87
C ARG A 126 -13.83 10.56 5.34
N TYR A 127 -15.07 11.00 5.22
CA TYR A 127 -16.07 10.20 4.50
C TYR A 127 -15.69 9.96 3.05
N ALA A 128 -14.90 10.84 2.44
CA ALA A 128 -14.33 10.61 1.11
C ALA A 128 -13.53 9.29 1.04
N SER A 129 -12.76 8.95 2.08
CA SER A 129 -12.02 7.68 2.15
C SER A 129 -12.96 6.47 2.22
N ARG A 130 -14.06 6.57 2.98
CA ARG A 130 -15.11 5.54 3.03
C ARG A 130 -15.75 5.35 1.66
N ASP A 131 -16.12 6.44 1.03
CA ASP A 131 -16.82 6.41 -0.26
C ASP A 131 -15.91 5.86 -1.37
N LEU A 132 -14.63 6.22 -1.37
CA LEU A 132 -13.62 5.65 -2.27
C LEU A 132 -13.49 4.12 -2.05
N ALA A 133 -13.36 3.69 -0.80
CA ALA A 133 -13.26 2.26 -0.47
C ALA A 133 -14.52 1.50 -0.89
N ASP A 134 -15.71 2.07 -0.72
CA ASP A 134 -16.98 1.47 -1.11
C ASP A 134 -17.12 1.31 -2.63
N LEU A 135 -16.83 2.36 -3.36
CA LEU A 135 -16.87 2.36 -4.83
C LEU A 135 -15.87 1.36 -5.41
N PHE A 136 -14.64 1.40 -4.94
CA PHE A 136 -13.58 0.50 -5.39
C PHE A 136 -13.96 -0.96 -5.08
N LEU A 137 -14.37 -1.26 -3.86
CA LEU A 137 -14.72 -2.61 -3.43
C LEU A 137 -15.91 -3.17 -4.23
N THR A 138 -16.90 -2.34 -4.51
CA THR A 138 -18.06 -2.72 -5.31
C THR A 138 -17.63 -3.09 -6.73
N ARG A 139 -16.79 -2.27 -7.34
CA ARG A 139 -16.31 -2.50 -8.69
C ARG A 139 -15.42 -3.74 -8.77
N LEU A 140 -14.48 -3.87 -7.84
CA LEU A 140 -13.59 -5.03 -7.76
C LEU A 140 -14.38 -6.33 -7.61
N GLN A 141 -15.41 -6.37 -6.76
CA GLN A 141 -16.28 -7.52 -6.64
C GLN A 141 -16.97 -7.88 -7.97
N GLN A 142 -17.49 -6.89 -8.68
CA GLN A 142 -18.14 -7.11 -9.98
C GLN A 142 -17.16 -7.68 -11.01
N ASP A 143 -15.95 -7.14 -11.07
CA ASP A 143 -14.93 -7.57 -12.02
C ASP A 143 -14.44 -9.00 -11.70
N ILE A 144 -14.23 -9.33 -10.42
CA ILE A 144 -13.88 -10.69 -10.01
C ILE A 144 -15.01 -11.66 -10.34
N ARG A 145 -16.27 -11.29 -10.09
CA ARG A 145 -17.43 -12.14 -10.40
C ARG A 145 -17.56 -12.41 -11.88
N SER A 146 -17.36 -11.41 -12.70
CA SER A 146 -17.50 -11.54 -14.15
C SER A 146 -16.37 -12.34 -14.80
N THR A 147 -15.17 -12.34 -14.20
CA THR A 147 -13.96 -12.85 -14.85
C THR A 147 -13.47 -14.17 -14.25
N PHE A 148 -13.60 -14.35 -12.93
CA PHE A 148 -12.94 -15.44 -12.22
C PHE A 148 -13.88 -16.33 -11.43
N ASN A 149 -14.78 -15.76 -10.62
CA ASN A 149 -15.64 -16.54 -9.73
C ASN A 149 -16.95 -15.80 -9.44
N ALA A 150 -18.05 -16.28 -10.01
CA ALA A 150 -19.38 -15.69 -9.88
C ALA A 150 -19.88 -15.59 -8.41
N ASP A 151 -19.38 -16.45 -7.54
CA ASP A 151 -19.78 -16.50 -6.12
C ASP A 151 -18.92 -15.60 -5.23
N TRP A 152 -17.98 -14.83 -5.81
CA TRP A 152 -17.10 -13.96 -5.02
C TRP A 152 -17.90 -12.98 -4.17
N THR A 153 -17.52 -12.85 -2.89
CA THR A 153 -18.25 -12.07 -1.91
C THR A 153 -17.53 -10.78 -1.54
N ARG A 154 -18.32 -9.79 -1.15
CA ARG A 154 -17.86 -8.59 -0.49
C ARG A 154 -18.09 -8.72 1.01
N ARG A 155 -17.07 -8.45 1.81
CA ARG A 155 -17.15 -8.38 3.27
C ARG A 155 -17.65 -6.99 3.70
N SER A 156 -18.15 -6.89 4.93
CA SER A 156 -18.43 -5.59 5.56
C SER A 156 -17.13 -4.81 5.71
N MET A 157 -17.15 -3.56 5.29
CA MET A 157 -15.98 -2.68 5.40
C MET A 157 -15.63 -2.40 6.87
N TRP A 158 -14.34 -2.22 7.13
CA TRP A 158 -13.82 -1.90 8.45
C TRP A 158 -13.39 -0.44 8.55
N ASN A 159 -13.92 0.25 9.53
CA ASN A 159 -13.44 1.57 9.93
C ASN A 159 -12.34 1.38 11.00
N ARG A 160 -11.08 1.46 10.59
CA ARG A 160 -9.91 1.19 11.44
C ARG A 160 -8.77 2.14 11.11
N ASN A 161 -8.01 2.50 12.14
CA ASN A 161 -6.79 3.28 11.99
C ASN A 161 -5.60 2.34 11.81
N TYR A 162 -5.05 2.35 10.63
CA TYR A 162 -3.77 1.72 10.28
C TYR A 162 -2.86 2.77 9.65
N SER A 163 -1.57 2.47 9.52
CA SER A 163 -0.63 3.39 8.88
C SER A 163 -0.96 3.68 7.41
N GLU A 164 -1.76 2.84 6.79
CA GLU A 164 -2.18 2.94 5.37
C GLU A 164 -3.58 3.56 5.19
N THR A 165 -4.27 4.01 6.27
CA THR A 165 -5.64 4.55 6.19
C THR A 165 -5.77 6.03 6.60
#